data_a9c0567b371edcba19c150785a5a9534
#
_entry.id   a9c0567b371edcba19c150785a5a9534
#
_cell.length_a   1.000
_cell.length_b   1.000
_cell.length_c   1.000
_cell.angle_alpha   90.00
_cell.angle_beta   90.00
_cell.angle_gamma   90.00
#
_symmetry.space_group_name_H-M   'P 1'
#
loop_
_entity.id
_entity.type
_entity.pdbx_description
1 polymer ?
#
loop_
_entity_poly.entity_id
_entity_poly.type
_entity_poly.pdbx_seq_one_letter_code
_entity_poly.pdbx_strand_id
1 'polypeptide(L)'
;MRFEGTSAYVATDDLKVAVNAAITLERPLLVKGEPGTGKTVLALEIAKALNAPLIEWHVKSTTKALQGLYEYDAVSRLRDSQLGDERVKDIRNYIRRGKLWDAFVADERPVLLIDEIDKADIEFPNDLLQELDRMEFFIYETGEVVQARRRPIVVITSNNEKELPDAFLRRCFFH
;
A
#
# COMPACT_ATOMS: atom_id res chain seq x y z
N MET A 1 14.77 13.93 7.00
CA MET A 1 15.27 14.08 5.62
C MET A 1 14.14 14.68 4.80
N ARG A 2 14.41 15.58 3.88
CA ARG A 2 13.41 16.39 3.16
C ARG A 2 13.46 16.05 1.66
N PHE A 3 12.33 15.92 1.01
CA PHE A 3 12.27 15.72 -0.44
C PHE A 3 12.37 17.06 -1.18
N GLU A 4 13.37 17.19 -2.04
CA GLU A 4 13.62 18.40 -2.86
C GLU A 4 13.53 18.13 -4.37
N GLY A 5 13.10 16.92 -4.75
CA GLY A 5 13.22 16.39 -6.10
C GLY A 5 14.53 15.65 -6.29
N THR A 6 14.76 15.20 -7.52
CA THR A 6 16.01 14.53 -7.92
C THR A 6 16.52 15.10 -9.23
N SER A 7 17.72 14.73 -9.64
CA SER A 7 18.27 15.14 -10.94
C SER A 7 17.44 14.62 -12.13
N ALA A 8 16.68 13.54 -11.91
CA ALA A 8 15.83 12.91 -12.93
C ALA A 8 14.36 13.31 -12.83
N TYR A 9 13.95 13.99 -11.73
CA TYR A 9 12.56 14.37 -11.48
C TYR A 9 12.48 15.79 -10.90
N VAL A 10 12.05 16.72 -11.73
CA VAL A 10 11.85 18.11 -11.32
C VAL A 10 10.50 18.24 -10.62
N ALA A 11 10.54 18.42 -9.30
CA ALA A 11 9.35 18.62 -8.49
C ALA A 11 9.01 20.14 -8.41
N THR A 12 7.72 20.46 -8.60
CA THR A 12 7.23 21.81 -8.32
C THR A 12 7.29 22.10 -6.81
N ASP A 13 7.29 23.37 -6.43
CA ASP A 13 7.34 23.72 -5.00
C ASP A 13 6.10 23.22 -4.25
N ASP A 14 4.91 23.29 -4.87
CA ASP A 14 3.68 22.74 -4.29
C ASP A 14 3.77 21.23 -4.06
N LEU A 15 4.34 20.50 -5.02
CA LEU A 15 4.55 19.06 -4.87
C LEU A 15 5.54 18.75 -3.74
N LYS A 16 6.64 19.49 -3.64
CA LYS A 16 7.61 19.33 -2.53
C LYS A 16 6.94 19.56 -1.17
N VAL A 17 6.10 20.58 -1.06
CA VAL A 17 5.33 20.88 0.16
C VAL A 17 4.40 19.75 0.50
N ALA A 18 3.61 19.26 -0.46
CA ALA A 18 2.67 18.16 -0.25
C ALA A 18 3.38 16.86 0.18
N VAL A 19 4.48 16.50 -0.50
CA VAL A 19 5.29 15.31 -0.16
C VAL A 19 5.86 15.42 1.25
N ASN A 20 6.50 16.54 1.57
CA ASN A 20 7.13 16.72 2.89
C ASN A 20 6.10 16.80 4.03
N ALA A 21 4.93 17.38 3.79
CA ALA A 21 3.83 17.39 4.73
C ALA A 21 3.31 15.97 4.99
N ALA A 22 3.10 15.17 3.94
CA ALA A 22 2.67 13.79 4.05
C ALA A 22 3.67 12.93 4.86
N ILE A 23 4.96 13.10 4.59
CA ILE A 23 6.04 12.40 5.31
C ILE A 23 6.06 12.79 6.80
N THR A 24 5.99 14.09 7.09
CA THR A 24 6.13 14.64 8.45
C THR A 24 4.91 14.34 9.31
N LEU A 25 3.71 14.46 8.73
CA LEU A 25 2.44 14.24 9.43
C LEU A 25 1.96 12.80 9.33
N GLU A 26 2.75 11.93 8.69
CA GLU A 26 2.48 10.50 8.56
C GLU A 26 1.11 10.18 7.97
N ARG A 27 0.70 10.96 6.97
CA ARG A 27 -0.56 10.79 6.24
C ARG A 27 -0.29 10.36 4.80
N PRO A 28 -1.20 9.58 4.17
CA PRO A 28 -1.07 9.23 2.76
C PRO A 28 -1.00 10.47 1.86
N LEU A 29 -0.16 10.41 0.84
CA LEU A 29 -0.14 11.37 -0.26
C LEU A 29 -0.94 10.80 -1.43
N LEU A 30 -2.00 11.47 -1.83
CA LEU A 30 -2.79 11.14 -3.02
C LEU A 30 -2.38 12.05 -4.17
N VAL A 31 -1.89 11.45 -5.24
CA VAL A 31 -1.48 12.14 -6.47
C VAL A 31 -2.50 11.82 -7.57
N LYS A 32 -3.22 12.84 -8.01
CA LYS A 32 -4.22 12.73 -9.07
C LYS A 32 -3.69 13.33 -10.37
N GLY A 33 -4.09 12.78 -11.49
CA GLY A 33 -3.73 13.31 -12.80
C GLY A 33 -3.99 12.33 -13.92
N GLU A 34 -3.84 12.80 -15.14
CA GLU A 34 -3.98 11.95 -16.33
C GLU A 34 -2.88 10.88 -16.40
N PRO A 35 -3.14 9.75 -17.09
CA PRO A 35 -2.11 8.75 -17.36
C PRO A 35 -0.86 9.36 -18.01
N GLY A 36 0.32 8.88 -17.63
CA GLY A 36 1.59 9.34 -18.21
C GLY A 36 2.15 10.64 -17.64
N THR A 37 1.57 11.22 -16.57
CA THR A 37 2.05 12.45 -15.92
C THR A 37 3.16 12.24 -14.89
N GLY A 38 3.69 11.02 -14.77
CA GLY A 38 4.81 10.72 -13.86
C GLY A 38 4.43 10.43 -12.42
N LYS A 39 3.16 10.14 -12.11
CA LYS A 39 2.68 9.84 -10.76
C LYS A 39 3.40 8.64 -10.11
N THR A 40 3.53 7.56 -10.85
CA THR A 40 4.23 6.34 -10.39
C THR A 40 5.73 6.60 -10.19
N VAL A 41 6.33 7.39 -11.07
CA VAL A 41 7.74 7.78 -10.97
C VAL A 41 8.01 8.61 -9.70
N LEU A 42 7.05 9.40 -9.25
CA LEU A 42 7.19 10.19 -8.03
C LEU A 42 7.49 9.31 -6.81
N ALA A 43 6.79 8.19 -6.64
CA ALA A 43 7.04 7.26 -5.53
C ALA A 43 8.47 6.71 -5.55
N LEU A 44 8.95 6.34 -6.74
CA LEU A 44 10.34 5.88 -6.92
C LEU A 44 11.34 6.98 -6.56
N GLU A 45 11.10 8.21 -6.98
CA GLU A 45 12.01 9.34 -6.69
C GLU A 45 11.99 9.75 -5.21
N ILE A 46 10.84 9.65 -4.54
CA ILE A 46 10.76 9.80 -3.07
C ILE A 46 11.58 8.71 -2.37
N ALA A 47 11.43 7.45 -2.78
CA ALA A 47 12.18 6.33 -2.22
C ALA A 47 13.69 6.52 -2.39
N LYS A 48 14.14 6.92 -3.57
CA LYS A 48 15.55 7.24 -3.85
C LYS A 48 16.07 8.39 -2.99
N ALA A 49 15.33 9.50 -2.94
CA ALA A 49 15.73 10.68 -2.17
C ALA A 49 15.86 10.41 -0.67
N LEU A 50 15.05 9.50 -0.14
CA LEU A 50 15.05 9.12 1.27
C LEU A 50 15.92 7.88 1.56
N ASN A 51 16.52 7.28 0.53
CA ASN A 51 17.23 6.00 0.62
C ASN A 51 16.37 4.92 1.30
N ALA A 52 15.08 4.86 0.90
CA ALA A 52 14.07 3.96 1.46
C ALA A 52 13.73 2.85 0.46
N PRO A 53 13.38 1.64 0.92
CA PRO A 53 12.88 0.60 0.04
C PRO A 53 11.51 1.01 -0.55
N LEU A 54 11.28 0.66 -1.81
CA LEU A 54 10.01 0.87 -2.51
C LEU A 54 9.24 -0.45 -2.59
N ILE A 55 8.01 -0.44 -2.14
CA ILE A 55 7.06 -1.54 -2.27
C ILE A 55 5.91 -1.06 -3.14
N GLU A 56 5.66 -1.76 -4.25
CA GLU A 56 4.65 -1.37 -5.23
C GLU A 56 3.46 -2.32 -5.19
N TRP A 57 2.26 -1.76 -5.13
CA TRP A 57 1.01 -2.46 -5.25
C TRP A 57 0.17 -1.87 -6.38
N HIS A 58 0.18 -2.55 -7.53
CA HIS A 58 -0.62 -2.16 -8.69
C HIS A 58 -2.04 -2.67 -8.55
N VAL A 59 -2.99 -1.76 -8.43
CA VAL A 59 -4.41 -2.06 -8.29
C VAL A 59 -5.03 -2.35 -9.65
N LYS A 60 -5.83 -3.42 -9.70
CA LYS A 60 -6.60 -3.83 -10.88
C LYS A 60 -8.09 -3.78 -10.55
N SER A 61 -8.94 -3.87 -11.57
CA SER A 61 -10.40 -3.91 -11.40
C SER A 61 -10.88 -5.08 -10.50
N THR A 62 -10.11 -6.16 -10.47
CA THR A 62 -10.41 -7.34 -9.63
C THR A 62 -9.74 -7.33 -8.27
N THR A 63 -8.90 -6.32 -7.98
CA THR A 63 -8.16 -6.23 -6.71
C THR A 63 -9.11 -5.94 -5.55
N LYS A 64 -8.97 -6.71 -4.48
CA LYS A 64 -9.67 -6.50 -3.22
C LYS A 64 -8.72 -5.98 -2.15
N ALA A 65 -9.22 -5.17 -1.22
CA ALA A 65 -8.41 -4.58 -0.15
C ALA A 65 -7.70 -5.64 0.71
N LEU A 66 -8.39 -6.73 1.02
CA LEU A 66 -7.83 -7.84 1.80
C LEU A 66 -6.58 -8.46 1.16
N GLN A 67 -6.47 -8.46 -0.17
CA GLN A 67 -5.30 -8.98 -0.89
C GLN A 67 -4.02 -8.18 -0.58
N GLY A 68 -4.15 -6.91 -0.20
CA GLY A 68 -3.03 -6.11 0.28
C GLY A 68 -2.53 -6.54 1.64
N LEU A 69 -3.38 -7.16 2.45
CA LEU A 69 -3.05 -7.72 3.76
C LEU A 69 -2.49 -9.12 3.58
N TYR A 70 -3.33 -10.08 3.25
CA TYR A 70 -2.94 -11.47 2.99
C TYR A 70 -4.03 -12.22 2.22
N GLU A 71 -3.66 -13.36 1.67
CA GLU A 71 -4.57 -14.32 1.06
C GLU A 71 -4.38 -15.69 1.72
N TYR A 72 -5.49 -16.35 2.07
CA TYR A 72 -5.49 -17.71 2.60
C TYR A 72 -5.87 -18.70 1.50
N ASP A 73 -4.96 -19.61 1.17
CA ASP A 73 -5.15 -20.65 0.14
C ASP A 73 -5.77 -21.93 0.74
N ALA A 74 -7.06 -21.85 1.05
CA ALA A 74 -7.83 -22.97 1.60
C ALA A 74 -7.91 -24.16 0.63
N VAL A 75 -7.91 -23.92 -0.67
CA VAL A 75 -8.01 -24.96 -1.70
C VAL A 75 -6.74 -25.82 -1.70
N SER A 76 -5.57 -25.19 -1.72
CA SER A 76 -4.30 -25.92 -1.66
C SER A 76 -4.18 -26.69 -0.35
N ARG A 77 -4.61 -26.11 0.78
CA ARG A 77 -4.59 -26.81 2.06
C ARG A 77 -5.49 -28.05 2.08
N LEU A 78 -6.70 -27.94 1.51
CA LEU A 78 -7.61 -29.08 1.41
C LEU A 78 -7.01 -30.19 0.55
N ARG A 79 -6.48 -29.84 -0.62
CA ARG A 79 -5.81 -30.79 -1.51
C ARG A 79 -4.66 -31.52 -0.80
N ASP A 80 -3.77 -30.76 -0.16
CA ASP A 80 -2.59 -31.30 0.53
C ASP A 80 -3.00 -32.19 1.72
N SER A 81 -4.12 -31.85 2.40
CA SER A 81 -4.70 -32.69 3.44
C SER A 81 -5.15 -34.07 2.90
N GLN A 82 -5.78 -34.08 1.73
CA GLN A 82 -6.20 -35.32 1.07
C GLN A 82 -5.02 -36.19 0.63
N LEU A 83 -3.89 -35.54 0.30
CA LEU A 83 -2.65 -36.21 -0.10
C LEU A 83 -1.77 -36.64 1.11
N GLY A 84 -2.16 -36.29 2.33
CA GLY A 84 -1.37 -36.58 3.53
C GLY A 84 -0.09 -35.75 3.66
N ASP A 85 -0.04 -34.56 3.05
CA ASP A 85 1.13 -33.68 3.12
C ASP A 85 1.28 -33.05 4.51
N GLU A 86 2.45 -33.20 5.11
CA GLU A 86 2.76 -32.71 6.46
C GLU A 86 2.62 -31.18 6.59
N ARG A 87 2.71 -30.41 5.51
CA ARG A 87 2.56 -28.95 5.51
C ARG A 87 1.20 -28.48 6.04
N VAL A 88 0.17 -29.34 5.98
CA VAL A 88 -1.19 -29.03 6.48
C VAL A 88 -1.23 -28.75 7.97
N LYS A 89 -0.24 -29.23 8.73
CA LYS A 89 -0.16 -29.06 10.18
C LYS A 89 0.08 -27.60 10.60
N ASP A 90 0.70 -26.80 9.74
CA ASP A 90 0.88 -25.39 9.97
C ASP A 90 0.10 -24.58 8.92
N ILE A 91 -0.96 -23.92 9.36
CA ILE A 91 -1.83 -23.08 8.52
C ILE A 91 -1.07 -21.92 7.85
N ARG A 92 0.04 -21.46 8.45
CA ARG A 92 0.88 -20.40 7.90
C ARG A 92 1.47 -20.74 6.54
N ASN A 93 1.65 -22.03 6.23
CA ASN A 93 2.10 -22.49 4.91
C ASN A 93 1.14 -22.13 3.76
N TYR A 94 -0.10 -21.78 4.10
CA TYR A 94 -1.16 -21.44 3.14
C TYR A 94 -1.57 -19.98 3.21
N ILE A 95 -0.82 -19.15 3.92
CA ILE A 95 -1.04 -17.70 4.00
C ILE A 95 0.02 -17.01 3.15
N ARG A 96 -0.46 -16.25 2.15
CA ARG A 96 0.38 -15.42 1.27
C ARG A 96 0.31 -13.97 1.71
N ARG A 97 1.46 -13.35 1.94
CA ARG A 97 1.54 -11.95 2.34
C ARG A 97 1.16 -11.03 1.18
N GLY A 98 0.39 -10.00 1.49
CA GLY A 98 0.13 -8.88 0.60
C GLY A 98 1.16 -7.75 0.77
N LYS A 99 1.05 -6.72 -0.05
CA LYS A 99 1.99 -5.59 -0.07
C LYS A 99 1.95 -4.71 1.18
N LEU A 100 0.77 -4.57 1.82
CA LEU A 100 0.68 -3.89 3.11
C LEU A 100 1.42 -4.67 4.19
N TRP A 101 1.26 -5.99 4.24
CA TRP A 101 2.01 -6.81 5.18
C TRP A 101 3.50 -6.62 5.00
N ASP A 102 4.00 -6.72 3.77
CA ASP A 102 5.42 -6.52 3.48
C ASP A 102 5.91 -5.15 3.95
N ALA A 103 5.09 -4.10 3.73
CA ALA A 103 5.41 -2.75 4.18
C ALA A 103 5.42 -2.62 5.72
N PHE A 104 4.52 -3.32 6.42
CA PHE A 104 4.43 -3.26 7.88
C PHE A 104 5.61 -3.95 8.58
N VAL A 105 6.09 -5.06 8.02
CA VAL A 105 7.19 -5.82 8.62
C VAL A 105 8.57 -5.43 8.11
N ALA A 106 8.67 -4.47 7.20
CA ALA A 106 9.95 -3.99 6.68
C ALA A 106 10.85 -3.47 7.80
N ASP A 107 12.14 -3.78 7.74
CA ASP A 107 13.12 -3.37 8.76
C ASP A 107 13.42 -1.87 8.66
N GLU A 108 13.41 -1.32 7.45
CA GLU A 108 13.53 0.11 7.20
C GLU A 108 12.17 0.70 6.84
N ARG A 109 11.97 2.00 7.10
CA ARG A 109 10.73 2.70 6.75
C ARG A 109 10.54 2.71 5.23
N PRO A 110 9.60 1.94 4.65
CA PRO A 110 9.44 1.87 3.21
C PRO A 110 8.58 3.01 2.66
N VAL A 111 8.71 3.25 1.36
CA VAL A 111 7.67 3.91 0.56
C VAL A 111 6.77 2.82 0.01
N LEU A 112 5.48 2.89 0.32
CA LEU A 112 4.44 2.03 -0.23
C LEU A 112 3.68 2.79 -1.30
N LEU A 113 3.77 2.34 -2.54
CA LEU A 113 2.99 2.85 -3.66
C LEU A 113 1.73 2.00 -3.85
N ILE A 114 0.56 2.62 -3.71
CA ILE A 114 -0.74 2.05 -4.12
C ILE A 114 -1.12 2.71 -5.45
N ASP A 115 -0.84 2.01 -6.54
CA ASP A 115 -0.92 2.57 -7.89
C ASP A 115 -2.29 2.35 -8.52
N GLU A 116 -2.88 3.42 -9.06
CA GLU A 116 -4.16 3.41 -9.77
C GLU A 116 -5.34 2.90 -8.90
N ILE A 117 -5.49 3.47 -7.71
CA ILE A 117 -6.50 3.05 -6.72
C ILE A 117 -7.94 3.08 -7.25
N ASP A 118 -8.22 3.96 -8.20
CA ASP A 118 -9.53 4.14 -8.83
C ASP A 118 -9.90 3.05 -9.86
N LYS A 119 -9.00 2.12 -10.19
CA LYS A 119 -9.31 0.95 -11.00
C LYS A 119 -10.16 -0.09 -10.29
N ALA A 120 -10.00 -0.23 -8.97
CA ALA A 120 -10.78 -1.17 -8.16
C ALA A 120 -12.24 -0.72 -7.98
N ASP A 121 -13.01 -1.54 -7.27
CA ASP A 121 -14.38 -1.19 -6.87
C ASP A 121 -14.39 0.06 -5.99
N ILE A 122 -15.53 0.77 -5.98
CA ILE A 122 -15.71 2.02 -5.22
C ILE A 122 -15.49 1.83 -3.71
N GLU A 123 -15.74 0.64 -3.18
CA GLU A 123 -15.56 0.32 -1.76
C GLU A 123 -14.08 0.10 -1.39
N PHE A 124 -13.22 -0.23 -2.34
CA PHE A 124 -11.82 -0.56 -2.10
C PHE A 124 -11.05 0.48 -1.27
N PRO A 125 -11.12 1.79 -1.56
CA PRO A 125 -10.43 2.78 -0.75
C PRO A 125 -10.91 2.81 0.70
N ASN A 126 -12.22 2.70 0.93
CA ASN A 126 -12.80 2.68 2.28
C ASN A 126 -12.41 1.42 3.04
N ASP A 127 -12.32 0.28 2.36
CA ASP A 127 -11.91 -1.00 2.96
C ASP A 127 -10.47 -0.99 3.46
N LEU A 128 -9.63 -0.07 2.95
CA LEU A 128 -8.25 0.10 3.41
C LEU A 128 -8.08 1.13 4.53
N LEU A 129 -9.12 1.94 4.83
CA LEU A 129 -8.97 3.08 5.73
C LEU A 129 -8.51 2.69 7.13
N GLN A 130 -9.06 1.61 7.68
CA GLN A 130 -8.75 1.18 9.03
C GLN A 130 -7.29 0.76 9.15
N GLU A 131 -6.80 -0.04 8.21
CA GLU A 131 -5.43 -0.55 8.21
C GLU A 131 -4.43 0.58 7.96
N LEU A 132 -4.75 1.54 7.09
CA LEU A 132 -3.91 2.71 6.83
C LEU A 132 -3.90 3.70 8.01
N ASP A 133 -4.99 3.81 8.75
CA ASP A 133 -5.06 4.67 9.95
C ASP A 133 -4.32 4.03 11.13
N ARG A 134 -4.60 2.76 11.42
CA ARG A 134 -4.06 2.03 12.57
C ARG A 134 -2.69 1.43 12.33
N MET A 135 -2.32 1.20 11.06
CA MET A 135 -1.11 0.50 10.67
C MET A 135 -0.96 -0.88 11.32
N GLU A 136 -2.10 -1.57 11.41
CA GLU A 136 -2.20 -2.94 11.91
C GLU A 136 -3.38 -3.67 11.27
N PHE A 137 -3.31 -5.00 11.27
CA PHE A 137 -4.43 -5.86 10.87
C PHE A 137 -4.37 -7.20 11.58
N PHE A 138 -5.52 -7.88 11.61
CA PHE A 138 -5.68 -9.17 12.26
C PHE A 138 -5.72 -10.30 11.24
N ILE A 139 -5.00 -11.40 11.52
CA ILE A 139 -5.02 -12.62 10.72
C ILE A 139 -5.99 -13.60 11.39
N TYR A 140 -7.16 -13.80 10.79
CA TYR A 140 -8.21 -14.63 11.37
C TYR A 140 -7.82 -16.08 11.53
N GLU A 141 -7.04 -16.61 10.60
CA GLU A 141 -6.62 -18.01 10.54
C GLU A 141 -5.62 -18.38 11.64
N THR A 142 -4.81 -17.44 12.08
CA THR A 142 -3.79 -17.66 13.12
C THR A 142 -4.09 -16.98 14.44
N GLY A 143 -5.02 -16.00 14.46
CA GLY A 143 -5.30 -15.18 15.64
C GLY A 143 -4.22 -14.14 15.96
N GLU A 144 -3.28 -13.92 15.04
CA GLU A 144 -2.17 -12.97 15.23
C GLU A 144 -2.54 -11.56 14.73
N VAL A 145 -1.94 -10.54 15.33
CA VAL A 145 -1.98 -9.15 14.87
C VAL A 145 -0.65 -8.82 14.20
N VAL A 146 -0.71 -8.28 12.99
CA VAL A 146 0.46 -7.71 12.31
C VAL A 146 0.40 -6.20 12.49
N GLN A 147 1.43 -5.64 13.12
CA GLN A 147 1.56 -4.21 13.35
C GLN A 147 2.78 -3.67 12.61
N ALA A 148 2.66 -2.46 12.06
CA ALA A 148 3.77 -1.81 11.39
C ALA A 148 4.92 -1.55 12.36
N ARG A 149 6.11 -2.07 12.05
CA ARG A 149 7.35 -1.78 12.79
C ARG A 149 7.73 -0.32 12.68
N ARG A 150 7.59 0.23 11.48
CA ARG A 150 7.74 1.65 11.16
C ARG A 150 6.60 2.05 10.24
N ARG A 151 5.99 3.21 10.47
CA ARG A 151 4.89 3.69 9.64
C ARG A 151 5.37 3.95 8.22
N PRO A 152 4.90 3.22 7.20
CA PRO A 152 5.27 3.44 5.81
C PRO A 152 4.94 4.85 5.34
N ILE A 153 5.69 5.35 4.36
CA ILE A 153 5.32 6.52 3.59
C ILE A 153 4.39 6.03 2.48
N VAL A 154 3.11 6.37 2.55
CA VAL A 154 2.11 5.87 1.61
C VAL A 154 1.88 6.89 0.51
N VAL A 155 2.16 6.48 -0.74
CA VAL A 155 1.87 7.26 -1.95
C VAL A 155 0.78 6.51 -2.72
N ILE A 156 -0.28 7.22 -3.05
CA ILE A 156 -1.45 6.68 -3.75
C ILE A 156 -1.62 7.44 -5.04
N THR A 157 -1.82 6.75 -6.15
CA THR A 157 -2.09 7.39 -7.44
C THR A 157 -3.51 7.14 -7.90
N SER A 158 -4.07 8.09 -8.63
CA SER A 158 -5.37 7.99 -9.29
C SER A 158 -5.34 8.67 -10.65
N ASN A 159 -5.95 8.05 -11.65
CA ASN A 159 -6.13 8.61 -12.99
C ASN A 159 -7.43 9.40 -13.15
N ASN A 160 -8.18 9.64 -12.07
CA ASN A 160 -9.50 10.28 -12.06
C ASN A 160 -10.57 9.56 -12.88
N GLU A 161 -10.43 8.25 -13.07
CA GLU A 161 -11.43 7.43 -13.77
C GLU A 161 -12.71 7.28 -12.93
N LYS A 162 -12.57 7.28 -11.61
CA LYS A 162 -13.68 7.21 -10.64
C LYS A 162 -13.45 8.20 -9.51
N GLU A 163 -14.53 8.71 -8.95
CA GLU A 163 -14.47 9.51 -7.72
C GLU A 163 -14.09 8.64 -6.52
N LEU A 164 -13.22 9.17 -5.68
CA LEU A 164 -12.83 8.54 -4.43
C LEU A 164 -13.75 8.99 -3.28
N PRO A 165 -14.07 8.12 -2.31
CA PRO A 165 -14.93 8.47 -1.19
C PRO A 165 -14.38 9.63 -0.36
N ASP A 166 -15.26 10.53 0.11
CA ASP A 166 -14.90 11.69 0.93
C ASP A 166 -14.13 11.30 2.20
N ALA A 167 -14.53 10.21 2.85
CA ALA A 167 -13.86 9.71 4.05
C ALA A 167 -12.40 9.36 3.79
N PHE A 168 -12.11 8.79 2.62
CA PHE A 168 -10.75 8.49 2.17
C PHE A 168 -9.98 9.77 1.84
N LEU A 169 -10.60 10.67 1.09
CA LEU A 169 -9.99 11.94 0.68
C LEU A 169 -9.54 12.79 1.88
N ARG A 170 -10.36 12.86 2.94
CA ARG A 170 -10.03 13.64 4.15
C ARG A 170 -8.78 13.15 4.89
N ARG A 171 -8.36 11.92 4.65
CA ARG A 171 -7.18 11.32 5.28
C ARG A 171 -5.89 11.53 4.50
N CYS A 172 -5.99 11.99 3.27
CA CYS A 172 -4.85 12.16 2.38
C CYS A 172 -4.43 13.63 2.26
N PHE A 173 -3.14 13.85 2.01
CA PHE A 173 -2.69 15.07 1.35
C PHE A 173 -2.86 14.92 -0.15
N PHE A 174 -3.15 16.01 -0.84
CA PHE A 174 -3.43 16.01 -2.28
C PHE A 174 -2.35 16.73 -3.06
N HIS A 175 -2.13 16.23 -4.28
CA HIS A 175 -1.43 16.95 -5.33
C HIS A 175 -2.00 16.60 -6.70
#